data_31ecf58c17b468cb4fbe3812abd62f2f
#
_entry.id   31ecf58c17b468cb4fbe3812abd62f2f
#
_cell.length_a   1.000
_cell.length_b   1.000
_cell.length_c   1.000
_cell.angle_alpha   90.00
_cell.angle_beta   90.00
_cell.angle_gamma   90.00
#
_symmetry.space_group_name_H-M   'P 1'
#
loop_
_entity.id
_entity.type
_entity.pdbx_description
1 polymer ?
#
loop_
_entity_poly.entity_id
_entity_poly.type
_entity_poly.pdbx_seq_one_letter_code
_entity_poly.pdbx_strand_id
1 'polypeptide(L)'
;IVAQMKKTDREKDWPFVVALSHQAIIRGDVRGVLHGQDADWLIDTWRMVPMKQRETLVTQRPLLNLVDTQPNRLRRALAIEKLIWQSINRCRYRPYQIAWKEFFRQWRREPDFAWPRLCSFHEQSQILLSAATKYKLPNAPLDESMRVAALLEARRDAIEIFEATDAELDQVVPPLQWMLP
;
A
#
# COMPACT_ATOMS: atom_id res chain seq x y z
N ILE A 1 -6.97 -7.74 1.59
CA ILE A 1 -7.34 -6.50 0.85
C ILE A 1 -7.22 -5.28 1.77
N VAL A 2 -7.93 -5.20 2.91
CA VAL A 2 -7.94 -3.99 3.77
C VAL A 2 -6.54 -3.61 4.27
N ALA A 3 -5.74 -4.57 4.74
CA ALA A 3 -4.36 -4.32 5.15
C ALA A 3 -3.50 -3.76 4.01
N GLN A 4 -3.69 -4.26 2.79
CA GLN A 4 -3.02 -3.76 1.60
C GLN A 4 -3.38 -2.30 1.29
N MET A 5 -4.67 -1.97 1.34
CA MET A 5 -5.16 -0.62 1.11
C MET A 5 -4.66 0.38 2.16
N LYS A 6 -4.26 -0.10 3.34
CA LYS A 6 -3.72 0.70 4.44
C LYS A 6 -2.20 0.88 4.40
N LYS A 7 -1.49 0.21 3.50
CA LYS A 7 -0.06 0.46 3.26
C LYS A 7 0.11 1.76 2.48
N THR A 8 -0.07 2.89 3.14
CA THR A 8 -0.04 4.23 2.55
C THR A 8 1.26 4.98 2.86
N ASP A 9 1.41 6.17 2.32
CA ASP A 9 2.50 7.10 2.64
C ASP A 9 2.34 7.78 4.02
N ARG A 10 1.20 7.55 4.70
CA ARG A 10 0.91 8.15 6.01
C ARG A 10 1.33 7.22 7.15
N GLU A 11 2.26 7.66 7.98
CA GLU A 11 2.74 6.89 9.13
C GLU A 11 1.62 6.39 10.06
N LYS A 12 0.58 7.19 10.26
CA LYS A 12 -0.57 6.84 11.11
C LYS A 12 -1.41 5.66 10.62
N ASP A 13 -1.25 5.23 9.37
CA ASP A 13 -1.99 4.07 8.83
C ASP A 13 -1.29 2.74 9.13
N TRP A 14 0.02 2.75 9.38
CA TRP A 14 0.81 1.53 9.59
C TRP A 14 0.45 0.75 10.86
N PRO A 15 0.10 1.38 12.00
CA PRO A 15 -0.41 0.62 13.16
C PRO A 15 -1.66 -0.21 12.84
N PHE A 16 -2.53 0.25 11.91
CA PHE A 16 -3.68 -0.53 11.47
C PHE A 16 -3.27 -1.74 10.62
N VAL A 17 -2.22 -1.61 9.80
CA VAL A 17 -1.67 -2.74 9.04
C VAL A 17 -1.18 -3.82 10.00
N VAL A 18 -0.45 -3.44 11.03
CA VAL A 18 0.05 -4.34 12.08
C VAL A 18 -1.11 -5.01 12.81
N ALA A 19 -2.10 -4.24 13.26
CA ALA A 19 -3.26 -4.76 13.97
C ALA A 19 -4.05 -5.78 13.13
N LEU A 20 -4.27 -5.50 11.84
CA LEU A 20 -4.94 -6.41 10.91
C LEU A 20 -4.14 -7.68 10.66
N SER A 21 -2.81 -7.58 10.59
CA SER A 21 -1.89 -8.71 10.49
C SER A 21 -2.03 -9.66 11.70
N HIS A 22 -1.94 -9.11 12.90
CA HIS A 22 -2.09 -9.87 14.16
C HIS A 22 -3.48 -10.50 14.27
N GLN A 23 -4.54 -9.75 13.94
CA GLN A 23 -5.91 -10.28 13.96
C GLN A 23 -6.12 -11.45 12.98
N ALA A 24 -5.49 -11.42 11.81
CA ALA A 24 -5.53 -12.52 10.87
C ALA A 24 -4.92 -13.79 11.48
N ILE A 25 -3.73 -13.68 12.08
CA ILE A 25 -3.05 -14.81 12.72
C ILE A 25 -3.85 -15.36 13.90
N ILE A 26 -4.41 -14.51 14.76
CA ILE A 26 -5.27 -14.93 15.87
C ILE A 26 -6.48 -15.73 15.39
N ARG A 27 -7.01 -15.41 14.20
CA ARG A 27 -8.12 -16.14 13.58
C ARG A 27 -7.69 -17.39 12.78
N GLY A 28 -6.42 -17.76 12.84
CA GLY A 28 -5.87 -18.90 12.11
C GLY A 28 -5.57 -18.63 10.63
N ASP A 29 -5.66 -17.38 10.17
CA ASP A 29 -5.30 -17.01 8.80
C ASP A 29 -3.81 -16.65 8.73
N VAL A 30 -2.98 -17.61 8.32
CA VAL A 30 -1.54 -17.44 8.20
C VAL A 30 -1.11 -16.35 7.19
N ARG A 31 -2.03 -15.91 6.31
CA ARG A 31 -1.76 -14.78 5.39
C ARG A 31 -1.52 -13.47 6.13
N GLY A 32 -1.78 -13.42 7.44
CA GLY A 32 -1.37 -12.31 8.29
C GLY A 32 0.12 -11.97 8.14
N VAL A 33 1.02 -12.94 7.96
CA VAL A 33 2.46 -12.70 7.77
C VAL A 33 2.79 -11.83 6.55
N LEU A 34 1.89 -11.75 5.58
CA LEU A 34 2.04 -10.89 4.40
C LEU A 34 2.00 -9.38 4.75
N HIS A 35 1.59 -9.03 5.96
CA HIS A 35 1.42 -7.64 6.38
C HIS A 35 2.15 -7.29 7.67
N GLY A 36 2.79 -8.26 8.34
CA GLY A 36 3.58 -8.02 9.54
C GLY A 36 4.73 -7.04 9.29
N GLN A 37 4.97 -6.11 10.22
CA GLN A 37 5.97 -5.05 10.11
C GLN A 37 7.00 -5.10 11.25
N ASP A 38 6.88 -6.06 12.13
CA ASP A 38 7.82 -6.30 13.22
C ASP A 38 8.61 -7.59 12.96
N ALA A 39 9.94 -7.50 13.05
CA ALA A 39 10.82 -8.61 12.71
C ALA A 39 10.70 -9.77 13.70
N ASP A 40 10.65 -9.46 14.99
CA ASP A 40 10.63 -10.49 16.03
C ASP A 40 9.28 -11.23 16.00
N TRP A 41 8.18 -10.47 15.81
CA TRP A 41 6.86 -11.06 15.60
C TRP A 41 6.79 -11.94 14.34
N LEU A 42 7.40 -11.49 13.22
CA LEU A 42 7.44 -12.28 11.99
C LEU A 42 8.21 -13.58 12.18
N ILE A 43 9.36 -13.56 12.88
CA ILE A 43 10.16 -14.73 13.17
C ILE A 43 9.36 -15.75 13.97
N ASP A 44 8.70 -15.32 15.03
CA ASP A 44 7.91 -16.20 15.88
C ASP A 44 6.68 -16.74 15.15
N THR A 45 5.97 -15.88 14.43
CA THR A 45 4.79 -16.28 13.67
C THR A 45 5.13 -17.24 12.52
N TRP A 46 6.26 -17.02 11.83
CA TRP A 46 6.70 -17.86 10.73
C TRP A 46 6.93 -19.31 11.11
N ARG A 47 7.39 -19.55 12.33
CA ARG A 47 7.56 -20.92 12.88
C ARG A 47 6.26 -21.68 12.93
N MET A 48 5.13 -20.99 13.11
CA MET A 48 3.79 -21.57 13.15
C MET A 48 3.18 -21.78 11.77
N VAL A 49 3.74 -21.16 10.72
CA VAL A 49 3.23 -21.29 9.35
C VAL A 49 3.53 -22.70 8.81
N PRO A 50 2.51 -23.44 8.36
CA PRO A 50 2.70 -24.77 7.76
C PRO A 50 3.63 -24.72 6.55
N MET A 51 4.59 -25.65 6.46
CA MET A 51 5.58 -25.73 5.37
C MET A 51 4.94 -25.65 3.98
N LYS A 52 3.79 -26.32 3.80
CA LYS A 52 3.04 -26.36 2.52
C LYS A 52 2.59 -24.97 2.04
N GLN A 53 2.48 -24.00 2.94
CA GLN A 53 1.99 -22.66 2.60
C GLN A 53 3.14 -21.64 2.45
N ARG A 54 4.34 -21.96 2.95
CA ARG A 54 5.46 -21.02 2.96
C ARG A 54 5.87 -20.57 1.56
N GLU A 55 5.97 -21.49 0.61
CA GLU A 55 6.35 -21.17 -0.76
C GLU A 55 5.37 -20.15 -1.40
N THR A 56 4.07 -20.39 -1.25
CA THR A 56 3.04 -19.47 -1.76
C THR A 56 3.13 -18.09 -1.09
N LEU A 57 3.38 -18.04 0.22
CA LEU A 57 3.50 -16.78 0.95
C LEU A 57 4.77 -16.02 0.55
N VAL A 58 5.88 -16.72 0.34
CA VAL A 58 7.13 -16.15 -0.16
C VAL A 58 6.97 -15.58 -1.56
N THR A 59 6.27 -16.29 -2.47
CA THR A 59 5.98 -15.77 -3.81
C THR A 59 5.19 -14.45 -3.75
N GLN A 60 4.29 -14.31 -2.78
CA GLN A 60 3.52 -13.09 -2.57
C GLN A 60 4.32 -11.99 -1.87
N ARG A 61 5.23 -12.35 -0.96
CA ARG A 61 6.07 -11.42 -0.22
C ARG A 61 7.49 -11.99 -0.12
N PRO A 62 8.38 -11.68 -1.08
CA PRO A 62 9.73 -12.24 -1.14
C PRO A 62 10.56 -12.03 0.13
N LEU A 63 10.32 -10.93 0.85
CA LEU A 63 10.93 -10.62 2.14
C LEU A 63 10.82 -11.78 3.16
N LEU A 64 9.80 -12.61 3.07
CA LEU A 64 9.62 -13.75 3.99
C LEU A 64 10.74 -14.80 3.88
N ASN A 65 11.52 -14.82 2.80
CA ASN A 65 12.76 -15.61 2.70
C ASN A 65 13.83 -15.19 3.71
N LEU A 66 13.74 -13.97 4.25
CA LEU A 66 14.72 -13.45 5.18
C LEU A 66 14.38 -13.77 6.64
N VAL A 67 13.21 -14.34 6.92
CA VAL A 67 12.74 -14.58 8.30
C VAL A 67 13.66 -15.55 9.05
N ASP A 68 14.22 -16.54 8.34
CA ASP A 68 15.16 -17.51 8.93
C ASP A 68 16.62 -17.01 8.92
N THR A 69 16.85 -15.73 8.58
CA THR A 69 18.18 -15.11 8.56
C THR A 69 18.44 -14.29 9.83
N GLN A 70 19.46 -13.44 9.79
CA GLN A 70 19.80 -12.57 10.93
C GLN A 70 18.69 -11.51 11.17
N PRO A 71 18.22 -11.31 12.40
CA PRO A 71 17.14 -10.36 12.72
C PRO A 71 17.40 -8.92 12.22
N ASN A 72 18.62 -8.45 12.26
CA ASN A 72 18.98 -7.12 11.78
C ASN A 72 18.81 -6.98 10.26
N ARG A 73 19.09 -8.05 9.50
CA ARG A 73 18.85 -8.07 8.06
C ARG A 73 17.36 -8.01 7.75
N LEU A 74 16.55 -8.74 8.50
CA LEU A 74 15.09 -8.67 8.37
C LEU A 74 14.55 -7.29 8.74
N ARG A 75 15.03 -6.66 9.84
CA ARG A 75 14.62 -5.29 10.22
C ARG A 75 14.94 -4.27 9.13
N ARG A 76 16.15 -4.35 8.54
CA ARG A 76 16.54 -3.50 7.41
C ARG A 76 15.63 -3.72 6.20
N ALA A 77 15.37 -4.97 5.85
CA ALA A 77 14.49 -5.33 4.74
C ALA A 77 13.07 -4.81 4.93
N LEU A 78 12.51 -4.90 6.15
CA LEU A 78 11.20 -4.34 6.49
C LEU A 78 11.16 -2.81 6.34
N ALA A 79 12.22 -2.12 6.74
CA ALA A 79 12.30 -0.67 6.58
C ALA A 79 12.34 -0.28 5.09
N ILE A 80 13.12 -0.99 4.27
CA ILE A 80 13.18 -0.78 2.82
C ILE A 80 11.81 -1.10 2.18
N GLU A 81 11.18 -2.23 2.51
CA GLU A 81 9.85 -2.58 2.01
C GLU A 81 8.81 -1.51 2.36
N LYS A 82 8.83 -1.00 3.59
CA LYS A 82 7.93 0.08 4.02
C LYS A 82 8.11 1.34 3.18
N LEU A 83 9.36 1.77 2.96
CA LEU A 83 9.65 2.92 2.11
C LEU A 83 9.14 2.71 0.68
N ILE A 84 9.37 1.52 0.10
CA ILE A 84 8.87 1.19 -1.24
C ILE A 84 7.35 1.34 -1.31
N TRP A 85 6.61 0.80 -0.34
CA TRP A 85 5.16 0.97 -0.28
C TRP A 85 4.73 2.43 -0.16
N GLN A 86 5.42 3.21 0.66
CA GLN A 86 5.13 4.64 0.84
C GLN A 86 5.39 5.42 -0.46
N SER A 87 6.49 5.16 -1.16
CA SER A 87 6.82 5.80 -2.42
C SER A 87 5.84 5.45 -3.53
N ILE A 88 5.51 4.16 -3.72
CA ILE A 88 4.50 3.71 -4.67
C ILE A 88 3.16 4.41 -4.38
N ASN A 89 2.76 4.46 -3.12
CA ASN A 89 1.50 5.07 -2.73
C ASN A 89 1.48 6.58 -3.03
N ARG A 90 2.58 7.28 -2.73
CA ARG A 90 2.76 8.70 -3.05
C ARG A 90 2.61 8.96 -4.55
N CYS A 91 3.30 8.19 -5.39
CA CYS A 91 3.21 8.30 -6.84
C CYS A 91 1.79 8.01 -7.34
N ARG A 92 1.15 6.99 -6.78
CA ARG A 92 -0.22 6.59 -7.13
C ARG A 92 -1.24 7.67 -6.79
N TYR A 93 -1.15 8.30 -5.60
CA TYR A 93 -2.15 9.27 -5.16
C TYR A 93 -1.89 10.69 -5.66
N ARG A 94 -0.67 11.05 -5.99
CA ARG A 94 -0.31 12.42 -6.40
C ARG A 94 -1.16 12.96 -7.56
N PRO A 95 -1.35 12.24 -8.67
CA PRO A 95 -2.21 12.70 -9.76
C PRO A 95 -3.66 12.91 -9.32
N TYR A 96 -4.20 11.99 -8.52
CA TYR A 96 -5.55 12.11 -7.98
C TYR A 96 -5.69 13.28 -7.01
N GLN A 97 -4.74 13.46 -6.11
CA GLN A 97 -4.77 14.58 -5.16
C GLN A 97 -4.76 15.93 -5.87
N ILE A 98 -3.96 16.08 -6.93
CA ILE A 98 -3.91 17.29 -7.73
C ILE A 98 -5.25 17.53 -8.43
N ALA A 99 -5.77 16.52 -9.13
CA ALA A 99 -7.03 16.61 -9.85
C ALA A 99 -8.22 16.88 -8.92
N TRP A 100 -8.29 16.19 -7.77
CA TRP A 100 -9.36 16.41 -6.79
C TRP A 100 -9.28 17.77 -6.10
N LYS A 101 -8.10 18.30 -5.80
CA LYS A 101 -7.94 19.67 -5.27
C LYS A 101 -8.45 20.71 -6.27
N GLU A 102 -8.09 20.56 -7.54
CA GLU A 102 -8.55 21.46 -8.60
C GLU A 102 -10.05 21.36 -8.80
N PHE A 103 -10.60 20.15 -8.85
CA PHE A 103 -12.04 19.92 -8.91
C PHE A 103 -12.78 20.60 -7.78
N PHE A 104 -12.40 20.39 -6.51
CA PHE A 104 -13.06 21.05 -5.38
C PHE A 104 -12.92 22.56 -5.42
N ARG A 105 -11.82 23.08 -5.89
CA ARG A 105 -11.60 24.51 -6.05
C ARG A 105 -12.56 25.10 -7.09
N GLN A 106 -12.77 24.41 -8.19
CA GLN A 106 -13.69 24.85 -9.26
C GLN A 106 -15.15 24.69 -8.81
N TRP A 107 -15.52 23.54 -8.32
CA TRP A 107 -16.87 23.24 -7.88
C TRP A 107 -17.40 24.20 -6.80
N ARG A 108 -16.55 24.56 -5.83
CA ARG A 108 -16.91 25.53 -4.79
C ARG A 108 -17.19 26.95 -5.31
N ARG A 109 -16.82 27.27 -6.53
CA ARG A 109 -17.07 28.56 -7.17
C ARG A 109 -18.38 28.59 -7.94
N GLU A 110 -19.05 27.46 -8.11
CA GLU A 110 -20.35 27.41 -8.76
C GLU A 110 -21.39 28.08 -7.85
N PRO A 111 -22.30 28.93 -8.43
CA PRO A 111 -23.30 29.70 -7.65
C PRO A 111 -24.25 28.81 -6.86
N ASP A 112 -24.50 27.59 -7.34
CA ASP A 112 -25.38 26.59 -6.77
C ASP A 112 -24.61 25.54 -5.92
N PHE A 113 -23.34 25.80 -5.62
CA PHE A 113 -22.57 24.88 -4.79
C PHE A 113 -23.19 24.68 -3.41
N ALA A 114 -23.59 23.45 -3.12
CA ALA A 114 -23.99 23.01 -1.80
C ALA A 114 -23.30 21.67 -1.48
N TRP A 115 -22.61 21.63 -0.36
CA TRP A 115 -22.04 20.36 0.09
C TRP A 115 -23.18 19.47 0.62
N PRO A 116 -23.30 18.22 0.16
CA PRO A 116 -24.42 17.34 0.52
C PRO A 116 -24.28 16.77 1.94
N ARG A 117 -24.46 17.62 2.95
CA ARG A 117 -24.24 17.23 4.36
C ARG A 117 -25.40 16.42 4.97
N LEU A 118 -26.61 16.64 4.47
CA LEU A 118 -27.84 16.05 5.01
C LEU A 118 -28.36 14.87 4.18
N CYS A 119 -27.60 14.42 3.19
CA CYS A 119 -27.96 13.31 2.34
C CYS A 119 -27.42 11.99 2.87
N SER A 120 -28.04 10.89 2.49
CA SER A 120 -27.49 9.55 2.72
C SER A 120 -26.13 9.38 2.02
N PHE A 121 -25.33 8.42 2.47
CA PHE A 121 -24.04 8.11 1.84
C PHE A 121 -24.19 7.80 0.33
N HIS A 122 -25.27 7.11 -0.04
CA HIS A 122 -25.55 6.80 -1.44
C HIS A 122 -25.78 8.06 -2.26
N GLU A 123 -26.63 8.97 -1.80
CA GLU A 123 -26.92 10.25 -2.47
C GLU A 123 -25.68 11.14 -2.57
N GLN A 124 -24.88 11.21 -1.49
CA GLN A 124 -23.58 11.92 -1.51
C GLN A 124 -22.67 11.36 -2.59
N SER A 125 -22.60 10.02 -2.71
CA SER A 125 -21.78 9.36 -3.72
C SER A 125 -22.26 9.68 -5.13
N GLN A 126 -23.57 9.71 -5.38
CA GLN A 126 -24.13 10.06 -6.69
C GLN A 126 -23.83 11.51 -7.08
N ILE A 127 -23.98 12.44 -6.15
CA ILE A 127 -23.68 13.86 -6.38
C ILE A 127 -22.18 14.04 -6.70
N LEU A 128 -21.30 13.39 -5.93
CA LEU A 128 -19.85 13.45 -6.16
C LEU A 128 -19.46 12.83 -7.51
N LEU A 129 -20.02 11.68 -7.86
CA LEU A 129 -19.77 11.02 -9.15
C LEU A 129 -20.25 11.87 -10.33
N SER A 130 -21.45 12.47 -10.20
CA SER A 130 -21.97 13.36 -11.23
C SER A 130 -21.09 14.59 -11.43
N ALA A 131 -20.68 15.23 -10.33
CA ALA A 131 -19.75 16.36 -10.38
C ALA A 131 -18.38 15.94 -10.93
N ALA A 132 -17.84 14.80 -10.49
CA ALA A 132 -16.57 14.26 -10.98
C ALA A 132 -16.58 14.01 -12.50
N THR A 133 -17.69 13.50 -13.03
CA THR A 133 -17.88 13.28 -14.47
C THR A 133 -17.88 14.60 -15.22
N LYS A 134 -18.61 15.62 -14.73
CA LYS A 134 -18.63 16.97 -15.31
C LYS A 134 -17.21 17.55 -15.46
N TYR A 135 -16.36 17.36 -14.48
CA TYR A 135 -14.98 17.89 -14.47
C TYR A 135 -13.92 16.91 -15.00
N LYS A 136 -14.35 15.77 -15.59
CA LYS A 136 -13.44 14.77 -16.18
C LYS A 136 -12.31 14.33 -15.24
N LEU A 137 -12.66 14.11 -13.98
CA LEU A 137 -11.68 13.60 -13.00
C LEU A 137 -11.15 12.23 -13.42
N PRO A 138 -9.86 11.96 -13.16
CA PRO A 138 -9.30 10.65 -13.39
C PRO A 138 -9.94 9.65 -12.42
N ASN A 139 -10.71 8.73 -12.97
CA ASN A 139 -11.37 7.62 -12.26
C ASN A 139 -10.85 6.25 -12.71
N ALA A 140 -9.94 6.24 -13.67
CA ALA A 140 -9.31 5.02 -14.14
C ALA A 140 -8.23 4.54 -13.15
N PRO A 141 -8.11 3.24 -12.91
CA PRO A 141 -6.96 2.68 -12.22
C PRO A 141 -5.69 3.05 -12.97
N LEU A 142 -4.56 3.13 -12.24
CA LEU A 142 -3.26 3.32 -12.85
C LEU A 142 -3.03 2.24 -13.91
N ASP A 143 -2.64 2.65 -15.11
CA ASP A 143 -2.21 1.71 -16.13
C ASP A 143 -0.88 1.05 -15.76
N GLU A 144 -0.48 0.05 -16.51
CA GLU A 144 0.74 -0.71 -16.21
C GLU A 144 2.00 0.17 -16.31
N SER A 145 2.03 1.12 -17.23
CA SER A 145 3.17 2.03 -17.40
C SER A 145 3.36 2.93 -16.16
N MET A 146 2.28 3.45 -15.61
CA MET A 146 2.29 4.24 -14.37
C MET A 146 2.72 3.40 -13.16
N ARG A 147 2.34 2.12 -13.15
CA ARG A 147 2.77 1.16 -12.10
C ARG A 147 4.26 0.93 -12.14
N VAL A 148 4.78 0.64 -13.31
CA VAL A 148 6.22 0.44 -13.53
C VAL A 148 7.00 1.70 -13.14
N ALA A 149 6.53 2.88 -13.58
CA ALA A 149 7.16 4.15 -13.22
C ALA A 149 7.18 4.39 -11.71
N ALA A 150 6.06 4.13 -11.01
CA ALA A 150 5.99 4.26 -9.55
C ALA A 150 6.95 3.29 -8.84
N LEU A 151 7.10 2.06 -9.35
CA LEU A 151 8.04 1.09 -8.81
C LEU A 151 9.49 1.53 -9.02
N LEU A 152 9.84 2.03 -10.21
CA LEU A 152 11.18 2.53 -10.49
C LEU A 152 11.55 3.73 -9.62
N GLU A 153 10.61 4.65 -9.36
CA GLU A 153 10.80 5.75 -8.43
C GLU A 153 11.01 5.24 -7.01
N ALA A 154 10.20 4.28 -6.56
CA ALA A 154 10.33 3.67 -5.24
C ALA A 154 11.67 2.93 -5.04
N ARG A 155 12.16 2.23 -6.06
CA ARG A 155 13.50 1.61 -6.04
C ARG A 155 14.59 2.68 -5.91
N ARG A 156 14.47 3.79 -6.63
CA ARG A 156 15.41 4.91 -6.56
C ARG A 156 15.44 5.56 -5.17
N ASP A 157 14.26 5.82 -4.58
CA ASP A 157 14.16 6.31 -3.20
C ASP A 157 14.86 5.36 -2.21
N ALA A 158 14.71 4.05 -2.38
CA ALA A 158 15.32 3.07 -1.50
C ALA A 158 16.86 3.02 -1.65
N ILE A 159 17.37 3.18 -2.86
CA ILE A 159 18.82 3.31 -3.11
C ILE A 159 19.35 4.60 -2.46
N GLU A 160 18.66 5.71 -2.65
CA GLU A 160 19.09 7.01 -2.13
C GLU A 160 19.07 7.08 -0.59
N ILE A 161 18.03 6.54 0.05
CA ILE A 161 17.81 6.68 1.50
C ILE A 161 18.52 5.59 2.31
N PHE A 162 18.52 4.36 1.79
CA PHE A 162 19.07 3.20 2.50
C PHE A 162 20.39 2.68 1.90
N GLU A 163 20.89 3.26 0.81
CA GLU A 163 22.00 2.70 0.05
C GLU A 163 21.73 1.22 -0.32
N ALA A 164 20.45 0.94 -0.67
CA ALA A 164 20.02 -0.42 -0.95
C ALA A 164 20.63 -0.93 -2.26
N THR A 165 21.15 -2.15 -2.24
CA THR A 165 21.62 -2.82 -3.44
C THR A 165 20.47 -3.41 -4.24
N ASP A 166 20.67 -3.65 -5.55
CA ASP A 166 19.67 -4.32 -6.38
C ASP A 166 19.30 -5.71 -5.82
N ALA A 167 20.27 -6.45 -5.29
CA ALA A 167 20.03 -7.74 -4.67
C ALA A 167 19.14 -7.66 -3.42
N GLU A 168 19.26 -6.60 -2.62
CA GLU A 168 18.36 -6.35 -1.50
C GLU A 168 16.96 -5.97 -1.99
N LEU A 169 16.87 -5.12 -3.01
CA LEU A 169 15.60 -4.70 -3.59
C LEU A 169 14.83 -5.88 -4.20
N ASP A 170 15.51 -6.79 -4.88
CA ASP A 170 14.86 -7.98 -5.46
C ASP A 170 14.31 -8.93 -4.38
N GLN A 171 14.85 -8.88 -3.16
CA GLN A 171 14.35 -9.65 -2.02
C GLN A 171 13.17 -8.99 -1.30
N VAL A 172 12.93 -7.70 -1.46
CA VAL A 172 11.92 -6.96 -0.69
C VAL A 172 10.80 -6.40 -1.55
N VAL A 173 11.03 -6.21 -2.84
CA VAL A 173 10.02 -5.65 -3.75
C VAL A 173 8.92 -6.68 -3.98
N PRO A 174 7.68 -6.40 -3.57
CA PRO A 174 6.57 -7.30 -3.84
C PRO A 174 6.27 -7.39 -5.34
N PRO A 175 5.70 -8.51 -5.82
CA PRO A 175 5.27 -8.63 -7.21
C PRO A 175 4.31 -7.51 -7.61
N LEU A 176 4.40 -7.03 -8.85
CA LEU A 176 3.65 -5.87 -9.34
C LEU A 176 2.13 -6.03 -9.18
N GLN A 177 1.62 -7.24 -9.44
CA GLN A 177 0.20 -7.57 -9.26
C GLN A 177 -0.28 -7.45 -7.79
N TRP A 178 0.64 -7.49 -6.84
CA TRP A 178 0.33 -7.38 -5.41
C TRP A 178 0.26 -5.94 -4.93
N MET A 179 0.93 -5.05 -5.63
CA MET A 179 0.99 -3.62 -5.30
C MET A 179 -0.30 -2.87 -5.63
N LEU A 180 -1.18 -3.48 -6.43
CA LEU A 180 -2.25 -2.76 -7.07
C LEU A 180 -3.47 -3.67 -7.23
N PRO A 181 -4.46 -3.56 -6.35
CA PRO A 181 -5.78 -4.09 -6.66
C PRO A 181 -6.45 -3.30 -7.78
#